data_5e5c55e19d1895b3c5140cb52674edd2
#
_entry.id   5e5c55e19d1895b3c5140cb52674edd2
#
_cell.length_a   1.000
_cell.length_b   1.000
_cell.length_c   1.000
_cell.angle_alpha   90.00
_cell.angle_beta   90.00
_cell.angle_gamma   90.00
#
_symmetry.space_group_name_H-M   'P 1'
#
loop_
_entity.id
_entity.type
_entity.pdbx_description
1 polymer ?
#
loop_
_entity_poly.entity_id
_entity_poly.type
_entity_poly.pdbx_seq_one_letter_code
_entity_poly.pdbx_strand_id
1 'polypeptide(L)'
;AAYLLPMVPAFVSVYGTFWQLARRVLGSAGKASLAFYLFFMGSGFGFVYFLKDAETFQSIFTGFYTTPTNYTAQNIVWVNPIVDLLIPQRATLFGWCVLFAALYLLWRFAFEGERRLWVWLAVLVLPLPLLQTHSALALVLLCLTGGLYTLVCRPRTAQVLLPWLGLAAICGVCWLAEMSGTVLAQSLDGANMLRLHFNWVNGNGDGTLKNPWLWFYVKNIGLVFLLLVPAVWHADTRQRWLYGGGAATWLLAELVVFQPNNYDNNKLLFLWHALGCMLVAQLLIDWAKRLRVPAVRAALLGVCCFAGMFGSVLTVAREAVSDYQQWDAEDIALADHSSENAESDALFLTSDSHLTPVFALAGRRIVCGSASWVYFHGMEYAAEQAAMQAMYEAPDEATLEQWGVGYVVFDGSVFAKYDAD
;
A
#
# COMPACT_ATOMS: atom_id res chain seq x y z
N ALA A 1 -9.36 -6.88 -19.79
CA ALA A 1 -8.71 -5.73 -20.47
C ALA A 1 -9.00 -4.40 -19.74
N ALA A 2 -10.26 -4.11 -19.36
CA ALA A 2 -10.63 -2.85 -18.71
C ALA A 2 -9.88 -2.58 -17.39
N TYR A 3 -9.49 -3.61 -16.66
CA TYR A 3 -8.75 -3.48 -15.41
C TYR A 3 -7.24 -3.32 -15.60
N LEU A 4 -6.66 -3.92 -16.62
CA LEU A 4 -5.21 -3.95 -16.85
C LEU A 4 -4.72 -2.71 -17.62
N LEU A 5 -5.48 -2.24 -18.60
CA LEU A 5 -5.08 -1.13 -19.47
C LEU A 5 -4.71 0.15 -18.69
N PRO A 6 -5.50 0.65 -17.71
CA PRO A 6 -5.13 1.84 -16.96
C PRO A 6 -3.97 1.60 -15.99
N MET A 7 -3.67 0.35 -15.59
CA MET A 7 -2.55 0.05 -14.70
C MET A 7 -1.20 0.24 -15.40
N VAL A 8 -1.08 -0.05 -16.70
CA VAL A 8 0.18 0.08 -17.43
C VAL A 8 0.75 1.50 -17.36
N PRO A 9 0.02 2.57 -17.77
CA PRO A 9 0.51 3.93 -17.63
C PRO A 9 0.71 4.34 -16.17
N ALA A 10 -0.06 3.79 -15.22
CA ALA A 10 0.11 4.05 -13.81
C ALA A 10 1.45 3.48 -13.28
N PHE A 11 1.82 2.25 -13.65
CA PHE A 11 3.15 1.70 -13.34
C PHE A 11 4.27 2.52 -13.94
N VAL A 12 4.17 2.89 -15.21
CA VAL A 12 5.17 3.76 -15.87
C VAL A 12 5.31 5.09 -15.12
N SER A 13 4.19 5.67 -14.68
CA SER A 13 4.18 6.91 -13.89
C SER A 13 4.84 6.72 -12.52
N VAL A 14 4.48 5.68 -11.76
CA VAL A 14 5.07 5.40 -10.44
C VAL A 14 6.57 5.20 -10.55
N TYR A 15 7.02 4.35 -11.46
CA TYR A 15 8.44 4.03 -11.64
C TYR A 15 9.23 5.24 -12.15
N GLY A 16 8.68 5.93 -13.15
CA GLY A 16 9.31 7.11 -13.74
C GLY A 16 9.42 8.26 -12.76
N THR A 17 8.36 8.58 -12.02
CA THR A 17 8.35 9.68 -11.05
C THR A 17 9.20 9.37 -9.82
N PHE A 18 9.17 8.13 -9.30
CA PHE A 18 10.09 7.71 -8.24
C PHE A 18 11.55 7.86 -8.67
N TRP A 19 11.91 7.35 -9.86
CA TRP A 19 13.29 7.44 -10.36
C TRP A 19 13.72 8.89 -10.58
N GLN A 20 12.84 9.74 -11.13
CA GLN A 20 13.11 11.17 -11.32
C GLN A 20 13.30 11.89 -9.99
N LEU A 21 12.45 11.60 -8.99
CA LEU A 21 12.59 12.12 -7.63
C LEU A 21 13.95 11.70 -7.04
N ALA A 22 14.26 10.40 -7.07
CA ALA A 22 15.52 9.88 -6.55
C ALA A 22 16.72 10.49 -7.27
N ARG A 23 16.68 10.62 -8.60
CA ARG A 23 17.73 11.26 -9.38
C ARG A 23 17.93 12.73 -8.99
N ARG A 24 16.84 13.46 -8.75
CA ARG A 24 16.90 14.87 -8.36
C ARG A 24 17.46 15.05 -6.96
N VAL A 25 16.99 14.24 -6.01
CA VAL A 25 17.44 14.27 -4.61
C VAL A 25 18.89 13.85 -4.45
N LEU A 26 19.33 12.83 -5.21
CA LEU A 26 20.65 12.20 -5.07
C LEU A 26 21.71 12.72 -6.07
N GLY A 27 21.30 13.51 -7.06
CA GLY A 27 22.16 14.09 -8.07
C GLY A 27 22.88 13.09 -9.00
N SER A 28 22.45 11.81 -9.04
CA SER A 28 23.13 10.75 -9.78
C SER A 28 22.16 9.68 -10.27
N ALA A 29 22.25 9.32 -11.55
CA ALA A 29 21.44 8.25 -12.13
C ALA A 29 21.74 6.89 -11.49
N GLY A 30 23.02 6.56 -11.23
CA GLY A 30 23.39 5.29 -10.60
C GLY A 30 22.85 5.15 -9.17
N LYS A 31 22.88 6.24 -8.37
CA LYS A 31 22.26 6.26 -7.03
C LYS A 31 20.74 6.08 -7.13
N ALA A 32 20.11 6.76 -8.08
CA ALA A 32 18.65 6.65 -8.30
C ALA A 32 18.23 5.24 -8.73
N SER A 33 19.00 4.61 -9.62
CA SER A 33 18.72 3.23 -10.03
C SER A 33 18.89 2.24 -8.88
N LEU A 34 19.93 2.37 -8.05
CA LEU A 34 20.06 1.52 -6.87
C LEU A 34 18.94 1.77 -5.87
N ALA A 35 18.53 3.02 -5.65
CA ALA A 35 17.37 3.36 -4.80
C ALA A 35 16.08 2.73 -5.33
N PHE A 36 15.88 2.76 -6.64
CA PHE A 36 14.73 2.14 -7.30
C PHE A 36 14.68 0.63 -7.03
N TYR A 37 15.77 -0.06 -7.25
CA TYR A 37 15.83 -1.50 -7.00
C TYR A 37 15.72 -1.86 -5.52
N LEU A 38 16.36 -1.10 -4.62
CA LEU A 38 16.23 -1.30 -3.18
C LEU A 38 14.80 -1.06 -2.67
N PHE A 39 14.00 -0.23 -3.35
CA PHE A 39 12.63 0.00 -2.98
C PHE A 39 11.68 -1.03 -3.61
N PHE A 40 11.67 -1.17 -4.93
CA PHE A 40 10.70 -2.03 -5.61
C PHE A 40 11.05 -3.52 -5.56
N MET A 41 12.32 -3.85 -5.44
CA MET A 41 12.83 -5.22 -5.28
C MET A 41 13.46 -5.45 -3.91
N GLY A 42 13.25 -4.52 -2.97
CA GLY A 42 13.77 -4.61 -1.62
C GLY A 42 13.09 -5.71 -0.81
N SER A 43 13.86 -6.38 0.04
CA SER A 43 13.37 -7.38 0.99
C SER A 43 14.24 -7.41 2.23
N GLY A 44 13.66 -7.94 3.32
CA GLY A 44 14.40 -8.30 4.51
C GLY A 44 15.06 -9.68 4.40
N PHE A 45 15.34 -10.25 5.56
CA PHE A 45 15.97 -11.58 5.66
C PHE A 45 14.95 -12.73 5.71
N GLY A 46 13.72 -12.50 5.27
CA GLY A 46 12.68 -13.52 5.24
C GLY A 46 13.03 -14.74 4.40
N PHE A 47 13.85 -14.55 3.35
CA PHE A 47 14.32 -15.66 2.53
C PHE A 47 15.13 -16.71 3.32
N VAL A 48 15.78 -16.33 4.42
CA VAL A 48 16.55 -17.27 5.26
C VAL A 48 15.60 -18.25 5.94
N TYR A 49 14.48 -17.76 6.46
CA TYR A 49 13.45 -18.59 7.09
C TYR A 49 12.71 -19.43 6.06
N PHE A 50 12.32 -18.79 4.96
CA PHE A 50 11.58 -19.43 3.88
C PHE A 50 12.35 -20.60 3.25
N LEU A 51 13.65 -20.42 2.94
CA LEU A 51 14.48 -21.49 2.37
C LEU A 51 14.80 -22.58 3.37
N LYS A 52 14.91 -22.24 4.68
CA LYS A 52 15.13 -23.24 5.73
C LYS A 52 13.94 -24.18 5.86
N ASP A 53 12.72 -23.64 5.72
CA ASP A 53 11.48 -24.39 5.92
C ASP A 53 11.01 -25.07 4.61
N ALA A 54 11.67 -24.80 3.46
CA ALA A 54 11.36 -25.42 2.19
C ALA A 54 11.80 -26.88 2.16
N GLU A 55 10.86 -27.80 1.96
CA GLU A 55 11.12 -29.25 1.92
C GLU A 55 11.89 -29.65 0.66
N THR A 56 11.60 -29.02 -0.47
CA THR A 56 12.21 -29.30 -1.77
C THR A 56 12.46 -28.00 -2.53
N PHE A 57 13.36 -28.04 -3.56
CA PHE A 57 13.54 -26.89 -4.45
C PHE A 57 12.25 -26.47 -5.14
N GLN A 58 11.40 -27.42 -5.52
CA GLN A 58 10.12 -27.13 -6.16
C GLN A 58 9.14 -26.45 -5.23
N SER A 59 9.14 -26.78 -3.91
CA SER A 59 8.25 -26.16 -2.93
C SER A 59 8.50 -24.65 -2.74
N ILE A 60 9.66 -24.13 -3.18
CA ILE A 60 9.95 -22.69 -3.22
C ILE A 60 8.97 -21.94 -4.16
N PHE A 61 8.49 -22.62 -5.20
CA PHE A 61 7.64 -22.04 -6.24
C PHE A 61 6.16 -22.47 -6.16
N THR A 62 5.78 -23.19 -5.10
CA THR A 62 4.43 -23.65 -4.87
C THR A 62 3.87 -23.10 -3.55
N GLY A 63 2.59 -23.23 -3.35
CA GLY A 63 1.91 -22.77 -2.12
C GLY A 63 1.47 -21.30 -2.21
N PHE A 64 0.18 -21.07 -2.02
CA PHE A 64 -0.47 -19.79 -2.13
C PHE A 64 -0.22 -18.92 -0.90
N TYR A 65 -0.05 -17.63 -1.08
CA TYR A 65 0.21 -16.59 -0.06
C TYR A 65 1.47 -16.72 0.81
N THR A 66 2.25 -17.80 0.73
CA THR A 66 3.49 -17.91 1.50
C THR A 66 4.69 -17.62 0.59
N THR A 67 5.33 -16.49 0.78
CA THR A 67 6.50 -16.03 0.00
C THR A 67 7.63 -15.61 0.93
N PRO A 68 8.87 -15.46 0.44
CA PRO A 68 9.97 -14.92 1.24
C PRO A 68 9.74 -13.54 1.84
N THR A 69 8.82 -12.75 1.26
CA THR A 69 8.45 -11.41 1.74
C THR A 69 7.13 -11.39 2.50
N ASN A 70 6.37 -12.49 2.45
CA ASN A 70 5.11 -12.67 3.18
C ASN A 70 5.06 -14.08 3.80
N TYR A 71 5.66 -14.23 4.97
CA TYR A 71 5.72 -15.49 5.71
C TYR A 71 5.22 -15.26 7.15
N THR A 72 3.91 -15.22 7.31
CA THR A 72 3.23 -14.82 8.54
C THR A 72 3.55 -15.74 9.73
N ALA A 73 3.76 -17.06 9.51
CA ALA A 73 4.18 -18.00 10.54
C ALA A 73 5.50 -17.60 11.21
N GLN A 74 6.37 -16.89 10.49
CA GLN A 74 7.63 -16.36 10.99
C GLN A 74 7.53 -14.84 11.29
N ASN A 75 6.33 -14.26 11.29
CA ASN A 75 6.12 -12.82 11.43
C ASN A 75 6.95 -11.99 10.43
N ILE A 76 7.00 -12.47 9.19
CA ILE A 76 7.57 -11.76 8.03
C ILE A 76 6.38 -11.26 7.20
N VAL A 77 6.22 -9.95 7.14
CA VAL A 77 5.03 -9.27 6.62
C VAL A 77 5.39 -8.02 5.81
N TRP A 78 6.68 -7.85 5.49
CA TRP A 78 7.17 -6.77 4.64
C TRP A 78 7.12 -7.23 3.19
N VAL A 79 5.94 -7.15 2.63
CA VAL A 79 5.60 -7.68 1.30
C VAL A 79 6.36 -6.97 0.17
N ASN A 80 6.45 -7.63 -0.99
CA ASN A 80 7.01 -6.97 -2.16
C ASN A 80 6.06 -5.88 -2.68
N PRO A 81 6.52 -4.62 -2.90
CA PRO A 81 5.64 -3.54 -3.33
C PRO A 81 4.97 -3.77 -4.69
N ILE A 82 5.59 -4.52 -5.60
CA ILE A 82 5.06 -4.74 -6.95
C ILE A 82 3.91 -5.74 -6.91
N VAL A 83 4.23 -6.99 -6.52
CA VAL A 83 3.29 -8.11 -6.66
C VAL A 83 2.25 -8.18 -5.56
N ASP A 84 2.58 -7.74 -4.35
CA ASP A 84 1.70 -7.85 -3.20
C ASP A 84 0.96 -6.53 -2.86
N LEU A 85 1.40 -5.38 -3.42
CA LEU A 85 0.80 -4.10 -3.10
C LEU A 85 0.26 -3.37 -4.34
N LEU A 86 1.11 -3.08 -5.34
CA LEU A 86 0.68 -2.24 -6.48
C LEU A 86 -0.23 -3.00 -7.45
N ILE A 87 0.01 -4.29 -7.69
CA ILE A 87 -0.83 -5.10 -8.59
C ILE A 87 -2.22 -5.31 -7.98
N PRO A 88 -2.38 -5.82 -6.75
CA PRO A 88 -3.70 -6.07 -6.17
C PRO A 88 -4.41 -4.80 -5.69
N GLN A 89 -3.67 -3.77 -5.24
CA GLN A 89 -4.25 -2.56 -4.64
C GLN A 89 -4.15 -1.36 -5.58
N ARG A 90 -5.10 -1.22 -6.50
CA ARG A 90 -5.14 -0.11 -7.48
C ARG A 90 -5.17 1.27 -6.82
N ALA A 91 -5.86 1.42 -5.70
CA ALA A 91 -5.85 2.66 -4.94
C ALA A 91 -4.43 3.08 -4.54
N THR A 92 -3.58 2.12 -4.14
CA THR A 92 -2.18 2.37 -3.83
C THR A 92 -1.38 2.72 -5.09
N LEU A 93 -1.59 2.02 -6.19
CA LEU A 93 -0.92 2.30 -7.47
C LEU A 93 -1.22 3.73 -7.95
N PHE A 94 -2.49 4.11 -8.04
CA PHE A 94 -2.88 5.47 -8.48
C PHE A 94 -2.52 6.53 -7.44
N GLY A 95 -2.62 6.23 -6.14
CA GLY A 95 -2.16 7.12 -5.07
C GLY A 95 -0.66 7.42 -5.17
N TRP A 96 0.17 6.41 -5.46
CA TRP A 96 1.62 6.61 -5.64
C TRP A 96 1.98 7.30 -6.95
N CYS A 97 1.16 7.20 -8.01
CA CYS A 97 1.34 8.04 -9.20
C CYS A 97 1.33 9.53 -8.84
N VAL A 98 0.36 9.93 -8.04
CA VAL A 98 0.23 11.32 -7.58
C VAL A 98 1.29 11.65 -6.54
N LEU A 99 1.50 10.78 -5.55
CA LEU A 99 2.41 11.01 -4.43
C LEU A 99 3.86 11.23 -4.88
N PHE A 100 4.44 10.35 -5.70
CA PHE A 100 5.84 10.52 -6.11
C PHE A 100 6.03 11.73 -7.03
N ALA A 101 5.06 12.05 -7.88
CA ALA A 101 5.07 13.28 -8.66
C ALA A 101 4.96 14.52 -7.75
N ALA A 102 4.10 14.47 -6.73
CA ALA A 102 3.97 15.53 -5.74
C ALA A 102 5.26 15.73 -4.92
N LEU A 103 5.93 14.64 -4.52
CA LEU A 103 7.21 14.72 -3.83
C LEU A 103 8.33 15.32 -4.70
N TYR A 104 8.31 15.05 -6.01
CA TYR A 104 9.22 15.70 -6.95
C TYR A 104 8.98 17.21 -7.02
N LEU A 105 7.72 17.64 -7.08
CA LEU A 105 7.36 19.05 -7.05
C LEU A 105 7.67 19.69 -5.69
N LEU A 106 7.37 19.00 -4.59
CA LEU A 106 7.67 19.44 -3.23
C LEU A 106 9.17 19.64 -3.03
N TRP A 107 10.02 18.72 -3.50
CA TRP A 107 11.47 18.87 -3.43
C TRP A 107 11.93 20.16 -4.10
N ARG A 108 11.49 20.40 -5.32
CA ARG A 108 11.85 21.60 -6.08
C ARG A 108 11.31 22.88 -5.42
N PHE A 109 10.05 22.83 -4.97
CA PHE A 109 9.41 23.97 -4.30
C PHE A 109 10.09 24.31 -2.97
N ALA A 110 10.18 23.37 -2.04
CA ALA A 110 10.65 23.60 -0.68
C ALA A 110 12.19 23.73 -0.61
N PHE A 111 12.91 22.76 -1.19
CA PHE A 111 14.36 22.62 -0.99
C PHE A 111 15.21 23.31 -2.06
N GLU A 112 14.68 23.48 -3.27
CA GLU A 112 15.38 24.22 -4.35
C GLU A 112 14.87 25.67 -4.49
N GLY A 113 13.68 25.98 -3.98
CA GLY A 113 13.13 27.33 -3.93
C GLY A 113 12.40 27.76 -5.19
N GLU A 114 11.92 26.82 -6.00
CA GLU A 114 11.11 27.07 -7.20
C GLU A 114 9.65 27.41 -6.81
N ARG A 115 9.42 28.62 -6.34
CA ARG A 115 8.19 29.05 -5.68
C ARG A 115 6.92 28.83 -6.51
N ARG A 116 6.97 29.00 -7.82
CA ARG A 116 5.80 28.87 -8.71
C ARG A 116 5.21 27.44 -8.74
N LEU A 117 5.99 26.46 -8.32
CA LEU A 117 5.57 25.05 -8.33
C LEU A 117 4.51 24.71 -7.29
N TRP A 118 4.28 25.57 -6.29
CA TRP A 118 3.23 25.34 -5.30
C TRP A 118 1.84 25.22 -5.93
N VAL A 119 1.55 25.96 -7.02
CA VAL A 119 0.27 25.90 -7.73
C VAL A 119 0.09 24.52 -8.38
N TRP A 120 1.14 24.05 -9.08
CA TRP A 120 1.10 22.73 -9.71
C TRP A 120 1.01 21.61 -8.68
N LEU A 121 1.71 21.76 -7.55
CA LEU A 121 1.61 20.84 -6.44
C LEU A 121 0.17 20.81 -5.91
N ALA A 122 -0.44 21.98 -5.63
CA ALA A 122 -1.81 22.07 -5.15
C ALA A 122 -2.80 21.38 -6.11
N VAL A 123 -2.75 21.70 -7.40
CA VAL A 123 -3.65 21.11 -8.41
C VAL A 123 -3.47 19.59 -8.51
N LEU A 124 -2.22 19.13 -8.54
CA LEU A 124 -1.90 17.70 -8.69
C LEU A 124 -2.47 16.86 -7.54
N VAL A 125 -2.44 17.38 -6.32
CA VAL A 125 -2.79 16.59 -5.11
C VAL A 125 -4.26 16.70 -4.70
N LEU A 126 -5.06 17.49 -5.40
CA LEU A 126 -6.50 17.61 -5.08
C LEU A 126 -7.19 16.24 -4.98
N PRO A 127 -7.06 15.31 -5.93
CA PRO A 127 -7.78 14.04 -5.85
C PRO A 127 -7.15 13.02 -4.88
N LEU A 128 -6.04 13.34 -4.22
CA LEU A 128 -5.26 12.35 -3.48
C LEU A 128 -6.01 11.71 -2.30
N PRO A 129 -6.82 12.43 -1.50
CA PRO A 129 -7.60 11.81 -0.43
C PRO A 129 -8.60 10.77 -0.93
N LEU A 130 -9.22 11.02 -2.09
CA LEU A 130 -10.17 10.09 -2.72
C LEU A 130 -9.47 8.88 -3.35
N LEU A 131 -8.25 9.08 -3.87
CA LEU A 131 -7.44 7.99 -4.44
C LEU A 131 -6.83 7.12 -3.35
N GLN A 132 -6.18 7.74 -2.36
CA GLN A 132 -5.51 7.04 -1.26
C GLN A 132 -5.25 7.97 -0.08
N THR A 133 -6.05 7.87 0.96
CA THR A 133 -5.96 8.69 2.18
C THR A 133 -4.61 8.61 2.87
N HIS A 134 -3.95 7.44 2.90
CA HIS A 134 -2.62 7.28 3.50
C HIS A 134 -1.55 8.11 2.78
N SER A 135 -1.60 8.18 1.45
CA SER A 135 -0.70 9.04 0.68
C SER A 135 -0.94 10.52 0.95
N ALA A 136 -2.20 10.92 1.11
CA ALA A 136 -2.54 12.30 1.49
C ALA A 136 -1.98 12.65 2.88
N LEU A 137 -2.19 11.79 3.89
CA LEU A 137 -1.65 11.98 5.23
C LEU A 137 -0.12 12.07 5.23
N ALA A 138 0.55 11.16 4.53
CA ALA A 138 1.99 11.18 4.40
C ALA A 138 2.51 12.47 3.73
N LEU A 139 1.81 12.94 2.68
CA LEU A 139 2.16 14.19 2.02
C LEU A 139 2.00 15.41 2.94
N VAL A 140 0.98 15.44 3.80
CA VAL A 140 0.83 16.50 4.83
C VAL A 140 2.07 16.56 5.71
N LEU A 141 2.54 15.44 6.25
CA LEU A 141 3.73 15.39 7.11
C LEU A 141 4.99 15.85 6.37
N LEU A 142 5.14 15.47 5.10
CA LEU A 142 6.25 15.93 4.26
C LEU A 142 6.15 17.41 3.90
N CYS A 143 4.96 17.95 3.68
CA CYS A 143 4.73 19.38 3.50
C CYS A 143 5.03 20.15 4.78
N LEU A 144 4.65 19.63 5.94
CA LEU A 144 4.97 20.25 7.24
C LEU A 144 6.48 20.34 7.44
N THR A 145 7.24 19.27 7.17
CA THR A 145 8.71 19.32 7.30
C THR A 145 9.37 20.21 6.25
N GLY A 146 8.83 20.25 5.00
CA GLY A 146 9.27 21.20 3.96
C GLY A 146 8.99 22.66 4.33
N GLY A 147 7.83 22.91 4.92
CA GLY A 147 7.45 24.23 5.47
C GLY A 147 8.35 24.65 6.63
N LEU A 148 8.61 23.74 7.57
CA LEU A 148 9.55 23.98 8.67
C LEU A 148 10.97 24.25 8.17
N TYR A 149 11.46 23.47 7.19
CA TYR A 149 12.72 23.76 6.53
C TYR A 149 12.73 25.19 5.95
N THR A 150 11.67 25.57 5.29
CA THR A 150 11.55 26.91 4.69
C THR A 150 11.59 27.99 5.77
N LEU A 151 10.88 27.82 6.89
CA LEU A 151 10.88 28.75 8.02
C LEU A 151 12.25 28.90 8.71
N VAL A 152 13.01 27.79 8.77
CA VAL A 152 14.31 27.76 9.46
C VAL A 152 15.46 28.20 8.54
N CYS A 153 15.46 27.74 7.29
CA CYS A 153 16.60 27.85 6.39
C CYS A 153 16.43 28.89 5.27
N ARG A 154 15.26 29.56 5.17
CA ARG A 154 14.99 30.57 4.13
C ARG A 154 14.59 31.92 4.74
N PRO A 155 14.77 33.04 4.02
CA PRO A 155 14.28 34.35 4.48
C PRO A 155 12.76 34.34 4.67
N ARG A 156 12.30 34.86 5.81
CA ARG A 156 10.86 34.89 6.17
C ARG A 156 10.12 36.04 5.49
N THR A 157 10.14 36.10 4.18
CA THR A 157 9.44 37.12 3.39
C THR A 157 8.05 36.61 2.98
N ALA A 158 7.11 37.54 2.74
CA ALA A 158 5.79 37.20 2.23
C ALA A 158 5.86 36.35 0.95
N GLN A 159 6.78 36.66 0.05
CA GLN A 159 6.99 35.87 -1.19
C GLN A 159 7.40 34.41 -0.95
N VAL A 160 7.97 34.08 0.21
CA VAL A 160 8.36 32.71 0.57
C VAL A 160 7.24 32.02 1.33
N LEU A 161 6.51 32.73 2.18
CA LEU A 161 5.49 32.16 3.07
C LEU A 161 4.12 32.04 2.43
N LEU A 162 3.70 33.03 1.61
CA LEU A 162 2.39 33.00 0.96
C LEU A 162 2.11 31.75 0.10
N PRO A 163 3.08 31.18 -0.67
CA PRO A 163 2.89 29.92 -1.34
C PRO A 163 2.51 28.74 -0.44
N TRP A 164 3.10 28.66 0.78
CA TRP A 164 2.75 27.64 1.75
C TRP A 164 1.34 27.82 2.32
N LEU A 165 0.97 29.07 2.61
CA LEU A 165 -0.40 29.40 3.06
C LEU A 165 -1.42 29.11 1.97
N GLY A 166 -1.10 29.46 0.70
CA GLY A 166 -1.96 29.13 -0.45
C GLY A 166 -2.13 27.64 -0.64
N LEU A 167 -1.05 26.85 -0.57
CA LEU A 167 -1.09 25.40 -0.65
C LEU A 167 -1.96 24.80 0.48
N ALA A 168 -1.72 25.24 1.73
CA ALA A 168 -2.46 24.77 2.88
C ALA A 168 -3.95 25.15 2.80
N ALA A 169 -4.28 26.36 2.36
CA ALA A 169 -5.67 26.80 2.22
C ALA A 169 -6.43 26.00 1.15
N ILE A 170 -5.85 25.89 -0.05
CA ILE A 170 -6.50 25.16 -1.16
C ILE A 170 -6.66 23.68 -0.82
N CYS A 171 -5.57 23.00 -0.43
CA CYS A 171 -5.65 21.58 -0.09
C CYS A 171 -6.52 21.35 1.16
N GLY A 172 -6.41 22.19 2.18
CA GLY A 172 -7.20 22.07 3.39
C GLY A 172 -8.70 22.15 3.13
N VAL A 173 -9.15 23.17 2.38
CA VAL A 173 -10.58 23.34 2.05
C VAL A 173 -11.08 22.20 1.16
N CYS A 174 -10.37 21.90 0.06
CA CYS A 174 -10.80 20.86 -0.87
C CYS A 174 -10.81 19.48 -0.22
N TRP A 175 -9.74 19.11 0.49
CA TRP A 175 -9.64 17.81 1.15
C TRP A 175 -10.65 17.64 2.28
N LEU A 176 -10.91 18.68 3.09
CA LEU A 176 -11.96 18.62 4.10
C LEU A 176 -13.34 18.42 3.46
N ALA A 177 -13.62 19.11 2.34
CA ALA A 177 -14.89 18.95 1.63
C ALA A 177 -15.02 17.52 1.06
N GLU A 178 -13.98 16.99 0.43
CA GLU A 178 -13.97 15.61 -0.11
C GLU A 178 -14.11 14.55 0.99
N MET A 179 -13.36 14.70 2.08
CA MET A 179 -13.36 13.70 3.16
C MET A 179 -14.63 13.76 4.02
N SER A 180 -15.29 14.92 4.14
CA SER A 180 -16.49 15.07 4.96
C SER A 180 -17.65 14.19 4.50
N GLY A 181 -17.81 14.01 3.19
CA GLY A 181 -18.84 13.15 2.59
C GLY A 181 -18.44 11.69 2.38
N THR A 182 -17.20 11.32 2.70
CA THR A 182 -16.64 9.99 2.45
C THR A 182 -16.01 9.40 3.71
N VAL A 183 -14.71 9.56 3.88
CA VAL A 183 -13.93 8.93 4.95
C VAL A 183 -14.37 9.34 6.34
N LEU A 184 -14.65 10.64 6.58
CA LEU A 184 -15.07 11.12 7.89
C LEU A 184 -16.52 10.70 8.22
N ALA A 185 -17.41 10.67 7.24
CA ALA A 185 -18.76 10.17 7.43
C ALA A 185 -18.74 8.68 7.84
N GLN A 186 -17.97 7.85 7.16
CA GLN A 186 -17.81 6.44 7.49
C GLN A 186 -17.18 6.23 8.89
N SER A 187 -16.24 7.09 9.29
CA SER A 187 -15.56 6.99 10.58
C SER A 187 -16.45 7.33 11.78
N LEU A 188 -17.56 8.03 11.59
CA LEU A 188 -18.45 8.47 12.65
C LEU A 188 -19.47 7.38 13.08
N ASP A 189 -19.72 6.38 12.24
CA ASP A 189 -20.80 5.40 12.44
C ASP A 189 -20.37 4.09 13.15
N GLY A 190 -19.23 4.05 13.85
CA GLY A 190 -18.97 3.00 14.82
C GLY A 190 -17.75 2.12 14.63
N ALA A 191 -17.06 2.18 13.52
CA ALA A 191 -15.78 1.48 13.40
C ALA A 191 -14.67 2.25 14.15
N ASN A 192 -13.90 1.57 15.00
CA ASN A 192 -12.71 2.12 15.67
C ASN A 192 -11.61 2.44 14.66
N MET A 193 -11.86 3.46 13.81
CA MET A 193 -10.97 3.85 12.71
C MET A 193 -9.65 4.41 13.22
N LEU A 194 -9.66 5.09 14.35
CA LEU A 194 -8.48 5.71 14.93
C LEU A 194 -8.21 5.13 16.33
N ARG A 195 -7.11 4.43 16.49
CA ARG A 195 -6.71 3.88 17.80
C ARG A 195 -5.21 3.92 18.00
N LEU A 196 -4.80 4.04 19.27
CA LEU A 196 -3.40 3.86 19.64
C LEU A 196 -3.05 2.37 19.55
N HIS A 197 -1.96 2.09 18.86
CA HIS A 197 -1.45 0.73 18.69
C HIS A 197 0.06 0.79 18.42
N PHE A 198 0.85 0.20 19.29
CA PHE A 198 2.31 0.24 19.16
C PHE A 198 2.83 -0.90 18.30
N ASN A 199 3.74 -0.56 17.42
CA ASN A 199 4.51 -1.45 16.56
C ASN A 199 3.69 -2.23 15.52
N TRP A 200 2.86 -1.49 14.78
CA TRP A 200 2.16 -2.01 13.60
C TRP A 200 1.61 -3.44 13.84
N VAL A 201 1.81 -4.39 12.89
CA VAL A 201 1.33 -5.78 12.99
C VAL A 201 2.18 -6.67 13.91
N ASN A 202 3.31 -6.19 14.42
CA ASN A 202 4.13 -6.88 15.42
C ASN A 202 3.56 -6.75 16.84
N GLY A 203 2.77 -5.70 17.10
CA GLY A 203 2.07 -5.51 18.36
C GLY A 203 0.81 -6.36 18.45
N ASN A 204 0.54 -6.92 19.63
CA ASN A 204 -0.66 -7.71 19.91
C ASN A 204 -1.86 -6.85 20.38
N GLY A 205 -1.65 -5.52 20.56
CA GLY A 205 -2.69 -4.60 21.05
C GLY A 205 -2.80 -4.51 22.55
N ASP A 206 -2.21 -5.42 23.29
CA ASP A 206 -2.14 -5.48 24.77
C ASP A 206 -0.80 -4.91 25.33
N GLY A 207 0.03 -4.34 24.45
CA GLY A 207 1.36 -3.83 24.77
C GLY A 207 2.48 -4.88 24.61
N THR A 208 2.15 -6.13 24.34
CA THR A 208 3.15 -7.18 24.04
C THR A 208 3.50 -7.20 22.55
N LEU A 209 4.66 -7.74 22.21
CA LEU A 209 5.18 -7.83 20.85
C LEU A 209 5.43 -9.27 20.45
N LYS A 210 5.10 -9.64 19.20
CA LYS A 210 5.41 -10.96 18.63
C LYS A 210 6.92 -11.21 18.51
N ASN A 211 7.66 -10.18 18.15
CA ASN A 211 9.13 -10.18 18.12
C ASN A 211 9.69 -8.92 18.81
N PRO A 212 10.92 -8.94 19.35
CA PRO A 212 11.58 -7.73 19.81
C PRO A 212 11.58 -6.67 18.71
N TRP A 213 11.26 -5.42 19.06
CA TRP A 213 11.01 -4.33 18.14
C TRP A 213 12.09 -4.14 17.06
N LEU A 214 13.37 -4.01 17.46
CA LEU A 214 14.47 -3.88 16.50
C LEU A 214 14.61 -5.12 15.61
N TRP A 215 14.45 -6.31 16.16
CA TRP A 215 14.57 -7.56 15.41
C TRP A 215 13.47 -7.71 14.38
N PHE A 216 12.27 -7.25 14.69
CA PHE A 216 11.17 -7.21 13.71
C PHE A 216 11.57 -6.44 12.45
N TYR A 217 12.13 -5.24 12.60
CA TYR A 217 12.57 -4.43 11.46
C TYR A 217 13.80 -5.00 10.75
N VAL A 218 14.78 -5.52 11.49
CA VAL A 218 15.95 -6.19 10.90
C VAL A 218 15.51 -7.37 10.04
N LYS A 219 14.60 -8.19 10.54
CA LYS A 219 14.10 -9.37 9.84
C LYS A 219 13.27 -9.01 8.61
N ASN A 220 12.42 -7.99 8.71
CA ASN A 220 11.46 -7.59 7.70
C ASN A 220 12.03 -6.66 6.62
N ILE A 221 12.90 -5.72 6.98
CA ILE A 221 13.48 -4.72 6.05
C ILE A 221 14.95 -5.02 5.73
N GLY A 222 15.65 -5.70 6.64
CA GLY A 222 17.01 -6.18 6.39
C GLY A 222 18.03 -5.08 6.24
N LEU A 223 18.80 -5.17 5.15
CA LEU A 223 19.96 -4.31 4.87
C LEU A 223 19.61 -2.82 4.93
N VAL A 224 18.50 -2.41 4.39
CA VAL A 224 18.10 -0.99 4.35
C VAL A 224 17.92 -0.46 5.77
N PHE A 225 17.27 -1.21 6.65
CA PHE A 225 17.10 -0.81 8.04
C PHE A 225 18.43 -0.71 8.80
N LEU A 226 19.32 -1.70 8.61
CA LEU A 226 20.64 -1.71 9.25
C LEU A 226 21.52 -0.53 8.84
N LEU A 227 21.41 -0.09 7.60
CA LEU A 227 22.21 1.02 7.06
C LEU A 227 21.53 2.39 7.17
N LEU A 228 20.32 2.45 7.71
CA LEU A 228 19.54 3.67 7.73
C LEU A 228 20.19 4.79 8.54
N VAL A 229 20.65 4.48 9.76
CA VAL A 229 21.30 5.48 10.64
C VAL A 229 22.55 6.07 10.00
N PRO A 230 23.55 5.29 9.55
CA PRO A 230 24.70 5.84 8.85
C PRO A 230 24.32 6.54 7.53
N ALA A 231 23.26 6.12 6.83
CA ALA A 231 22.79 6.79 5.63
C ALA A 231 22.23 8.18 5.91
N VAL A 232 21.46 8.35 6.98
CA VAL A 232 20.96 9.66 7.43
C VAL A 232 22.11 10.57 7.86
N TRP A 233 23.13 10.05 8.53
CA TRP A 233 24.32 10.86 8.87
C TRP A 233 25.13 11.28 7.64
N HIS A 234 25.17 10.44 6.61
CA HIS A 234 25.88 10.74 5.35
C HIS A 234 25.11 11.74 4.46
N ALA A 235 23.80 11.85 4.63
CA ALA A 235 22.91 12.72 3.86
C ALA A 235 23.20 14.21 4.09
N ASP A 236 22.91 15.04 3.09
CA ASP A 236 22.94 16.49 3.23
C ASP A 236 21.74 17.03 4.02
N THR A 237 21.78 18.32 4.35
CA THR A 237 20.73 18.95 5.16
C THR A 237 19.35 18.88 4.51
N ARG A 238 19.22 19.05 3.19
CA ARG A 238 17.93 19.00 2.47
C ARG A 238 17.36 17.59 2.47
N GLN A 239 18.22 16.60 2.22
CA GLN A 239 17.88 15.20 2.28
C GLN A 239 17.42 14.77 3.68
N ARG A 240 18.09 15.24 4.73
CA ARG A 240 17.69 14.99 6.13
C ARG A 240 16.32 15.56 6.45
N TRP A 241 16.01 16.79 5.98
CA TRP A 241 14.69 17.38 6.18
C TRP A 241 13.59 16.60 5.43
N LEU A 242 13.84 16.20 4.20
CA LEU A 242 12.89 15.36 3.47
C LEU A 242 12.68 14.02 4.18
N TYR A 243 13.77 13.35 4.57
CA TYR A 243 13.70 12.10 5.33
C TYR A 243 13.03 12.28 6.70
N GLY A 244 13.18 13.42 7.34
CA GLY A 244 12.49 13.77 8.59
C GLY A 244 10.97 13.69 8.47
N GLY A 245 10.40 14.10 7.33
CA GLY A 245 8.98 13.92 7.03
C GLY A 245 8.59 12.44 6.88
N GLY A 246 9.43 11.64 6.24
CA GLY A 246 9.26 10.19 6.19
C GLY A 246 9.37 9.53 7.57
N ALA A 247 10.32 9.95 8.40
CA ALA A 247 10.48 9.46 9.76
C ALA A 247 9.28 9.82 10.65
N ALA A 248 8.71 11.01 10.47
CA ALA A 248 7.46 11.41 11.13
C ALA A 248 6.29 10.52 10.69
N THR A 249 6.21 10.18 9.40
CA THR A 249 5.22 9.26 8.86
C THR A 249 5.38 7.86 9.46
N TRP A 250 6.62 7.36 9.55
CA TRP A 250 6.93 6.09 10.21
C TRP A 250 6.52 6.09 11.68
N LEU A 251 6.90 7.13 12.44
CA LEU A 251 6.57 7.25 13.86
C LEU A 251 5.05 7.28 14.07
N LEU A 252 4.33 8.00 13.23
CA LEU A 252 2.87 8.04 13.28
C LEU A 252 2.27 6.65 13.02
N ALA A 253 2.76 5.92 12.00
CA ALA A 253 2.30 4.58 11.68
C ALA A 253 2.67 3.53 12.75
N GLU A 254 3.70 3.79 13.56
CA GLU A 254 4.09 2.96 14.70
C GLU A 254 3.16 3.10 15.91
N LEU A 255 2.53 4.26 16.06
CA LEU A 255 1.78 4.61 17.26
C LEU A 255 0.27 4.65 17.04
N VAL A 256 -0.18 4.83 15.79
CA VAL A 256 -1.58 5.06 15.47
C VAL A 256 -1.99 4.19 14.29
N VAL A 257 -3.10 3.49 14.44
CA VAL A 257 -3.79 2.79 13.36
C VAL A 257 -4.99 3.63 12.93
N PHE A 258 -5.16 3.80 11.60
CA PHE A 258 -6.12 4.71 10.99
C PHE A 258 -7.37 4.01 10.45
N GLN A 259 -7.43 2.70 10.57
CA GLN A 259 -8.56 1.89 10.12
C GLN A 259 -8.57 0.54 10.86
N PRO A 260 -9.65 -0.25 10.80
CA PRO A 260 -9.75 -1.51 11.52
C PRO A 260 -8.63 -2.49 11.21
N ASN A 261 -8.17 -2.54 9.95
CA ASN A 261 -7.04 -3.38 9.55
C ASN A 261 -5.68 -2.72 9.86
N ASN A 262 -4.99 -3.20 10.90
CA ASN A 262 -3.65 -2.73 11.28
C ASN A 262 -2.64 -2.81 10.13
N TYR A 263 -2.77 -3.82 9.27
CA TYR A 263 -1.83 -4.08 8.19
C TYR A 263 -1.74 -2.90 7.21
N ASP A 264 -2.80 -2.16 7.02
CA ASP A 264 -2.89 -1.07 6.04
C ASP A 264 -2.01 0.14 6.34
N ASN A 265 -1.50 0.27 7.57
CA ASN A 265 -0.44 1.22 7.89
C ASN A 265 0.85 0.97 7.10
N ASN A 266 0.99 -0.19 6.43
CA ASN A 266 2.12 -0.49 5.54
C ASN A 266 2.31 0.61 4.49
N LYS A 267 1.23 1.23 3.99
CA LYS A 267 1.26 2.28 2.97
C LYS A 267 2.03 3.53 3.45
N LEU A 268 1.93 3.86 4.74
CA LEU A 268 2.73 4.91 5.38
C LEU A 268 4.17 4.45 5.58
N LEU A 269 4.36 3.22 6.03
CA LEU A 269 5.69 2.64 6.26
C LEU A 269 6.49 2.51 4.96
N PHE A 270 5.85 2.16 3.85
CA PHE A 270 6.51 2.09 2.55
C PHE A 270 6.99 3.46 2.05
N LEU A 271 6.30 4.55 2.37
CA LEU A 271 6.82 5.88 2.01
C LEU A 271 8.10 6.23 2.78
N TRP A 272 8.12 6.01 4.09
CA TRP A 272 9.34 6.15 4.88
C TRP A 272 10.48 5.29 4.33
N HIS A 273 10.18 4.04 4.01
CA HIS A 273 11.13 3.10 3.44
C HIS A 273 11.66 3.57 2.07
N ALA A 274 10.80 4.10 1.21
CA ALA A 274 11.19 4.65 -0.10
C ALA A 274 12.25 5.75 0.03
N LEU A 275 12.07 6.68 0.97
CA LEU A 275 13.03 7.73 1.26
C LEU A 275 14.31 7.16 1.90
N GLY A 276 14.18 6.16 2.77
CA GLY A 276 15.31 5.42 3.35
C GLY A 276 16.16 4.72 2.28
N CYS A 277 15.52 4.05 1.31
CA CYS A 277 16.20 3.42 0.17
C CYS A 277 17.04 4.42 -0.64
N MET A 278 16.56 5.65 -0.82
CA MET A 278 17.33 6.70 -1.50
C MET A 278 18.61 7.02 -0.73
N LEU A 279 18.54 7.22 0.59
CA LEU A 279 19.71 7.55 1.40
C LEU A 279 20.70 6.38 1.50
N VAL A 280 20.20 5.16 1.65
CA VAL A 280 21.04 3.94 1.69
C VAL A 280 21.73 3.71 0.34
N ALA A 281 21.03 3.91 -0.78
CA ALA A 281 21.64 3.83 -2.10
C ALA A 281 22.77 4.86 -2.29
N GLN A 282 22.58 6.09 -1.78
CA GLN A 282 23.64 7.11 -1.78
C GLN A 282 24.84 6.64 -0.96
N LEU A 283 24.62 6.18 0.26
CA LEU A 283 25.68 5.69 1.15
C LEU A 283 26.48 4.57 0.50
N LEU A 284 25.79 3.54 -0.01
CA LEU A 284 26.41 2.36 -0.63
C LEU A 284 27.27 2.73 -1.86
N ILE A 285 26.75 3.55 -2.76
CA ILE A 285 27.50 3.99 -3.94
C ILE A 285 28.69 4.84 -3.54
N ASP A 286 28.55 5.75 -2.57
CA ASP A 286 29.65 6.62 -2.15
C ASP A 286 30.71 5.83 -1.36
N TRP A 287 30.34 4.84 -0.55
CA TRP A 287 31.29 3.90 0.06
C TRP A 287 32.00 3.05 -0.97
N ALA A 288 31.27 2.48 -1.93
CA ALA A 288 31.86 1.69 -3.01
C ALA A 288 32.90 2.50 -3.80
N LYS A 289 32.65 3.78 -4.08
CA LYS A 289 33.60 4.65 -4.78
C LYS A 289 34.91 4.88 -4.04
N ARG A 290 34.92 4.75 -2.70
CA ARG A 290 36.14 4.87 -1.89
C ARG A 290 37.08 3.66 -2.04
N LEU A 291 36.54 2.52 -2.49
CA LEU A 291 37.34 1.32 -2.73
C LEU A 291 38.14 1.44 -4.02
N ARG A 292 39.44 1.24 -3.93
CA ARG A 292 40.38 1.39 -5.07
C ARG A 292 40.26 0.25 -6.09
N VAL A 293 39.99 -0.97 -5.61
CA VAL A 293 39.93 -2.18 -6.42
C VAL A 293 38.54 -2.39 -7.01
N PRO A 294 38.36 -2.35 -8.35
CA PRO A 294 37.04 -2.49 -8.97
C PRO A 294 36.32 -3.80 -8.61
N ALA A 295 37.03 -4.91 -8.50
CA ALA A 295 36.47 -6.21 -8.13
C ALA A 295 35.87 -6.18 -6.69
N VAL A 296 36.59 -5.55 -5.75
CA VAL A 296 36.11 -5.40 -4.36
C VAL A 296 34.84 -4.48 -4.31
N ARG A 297 34.85 -3.43 -5.14
CA ARG A 297 33.67 -2.57 -5.30
C ARG A 297 32.46 -3.35 -5.82
N ALA A 298 32.64 -4.12 -6.86
CA ALA A 298 31.59 -4.95 -7.44
C ALA A 298 31.09 -6.02 -6.44
N ALA A 299 32.01 -6.67 -5.73
CA ALA A 299 31.68 -7.65 -4.69
C ALA A 299 30.86 -7.03 -3.56
N LEU A 300 31.27 -5.87 -3.03
CA LEU A 300 30.50 -5.16 -2.00
C LEU A 300 29.08 -4.85 -2.46
N LEU A 301 28.92 -4.24 -3.64
CA LEU A 301 27.59 -3.93 -4.18
C LEU A 301 26.78 -5.19 -4.47
N GLY A 302 27.41 -6.24 -4.99
CA GLY A 302 26.77 -7.54 -5.24
C GLY A 302 26.24 -8.18 -3.97
N VAL A 303 27.02 -8.21 -2.90
CA VAL A 303 26.59 -8.73 -1.59
C VAL A 303 25.45 -7.89 -1.01
N CYS A 304 25.56 -6.57 -1.08
CA CYS A 304 24.49 -5.68 -0.60
C CYS A 304 23.19 -5.85 -1.42
N CYS A 305 23.29 -5.96 -2.74
CA CYS A 305 22.14 -6.22 -3.60
C CYS A 305 21.52 -7.60 -3.29
N PHE A 306 22.33 -8.63 -3.14
CA PHE A 306 21.85 -9.95 -2.74
C PHE A 306 21.12 -9.90 -1.40
N ALA A 307 21.75 -9.37 -0.36
CA ALA A 307 21.18 -9.31 0.98
C ALA A 307 19.91 -8.45 1.05
N GLY A 308 19.81 -7.41 0.21
CA GLY A 308 18.70 -6.46 0.23
C GLY A 308 17.57 -6.78 -0.75
N MET A 309 17.76 -7.70 -1.71
CA MET A 309 16.76 -7.91 -2.77
C MET A 309 16.42 -9.39 -3.05
N PHE A 310 17.19 -10.32 -2.57
CA PHE A 310 17.05 -11.73 -2.95
C PHE A 310 15.68 -12.31 -2.59
N GLY A 311 15.14 -11.97 -1.41
CA GLY A 311 13.80 -12.40 -1.01
C GLY A 311 12.72 -11.91 -2.00
N SER A 312 12.79 -10.66 -2.42
CA SER A 312 11.85 -10.14 -3.42
C SER A 312 12.05 -10.73 -4.81
N VAL A 313 13.28 -11.05 -5.21
CA VAL A 313 13.53 -11.74 -6.49
C VAL A 313 12.86 -13.11 -6.48
N LEU A 314 12.97 -13.87 -5.40
CA LEU A 314 12.28 -15.15 -5.24
C LEU A 314 10.75 -14.97 -5.22
N THR A 315 10.24 -13.95 -4.51
CA THR A 315 8.79 -13.67 -4.48
C THR A 315 8.26 -13.35 -5.87
N VAL A 316 8.90 -12.45 -6.61
CA VAL A 316 8.48 -12.09 -7.98
C VAL A 316 8.60 -13.29 -8.93
N ALA A 317 9.69 -14.06 -8.84
CA ALA A 317 9.86 -15.25 -9.67
C ALA A 317 8.76 -16.29 -9.40
N ARG A 318 8.39 -16.47 -8.15
CA ARG A 318 7.32 -17.36 -7.75
C ARG A 318 5.95 -16.89 -8.28
N GLU A 319 5.61 -15.61 -8.11
CA GLU A 319 4.37 -15.06 -8.65
C GLU A 319 4.31 -15.14 -10.18
N ALA A 320 5.46 -14.98 -10.86
CA ALA A 320 5.55 -15.07 -12.31
C ALA A 320 5.29 -16.49 -12.86
N VAL A 321 5.49 -17.54 -12.06
CA VAL A 321 5.21 -18.93 -12.42
C VAL A 321 3.95 -19.49 -11.76
N SER A 322 3.29 -18.68 -10.91
CA SER A 322 2.02 -19.04 -10.28
C SER A 322 0.91 -19.06 -11.33
N ASP A 323 0.14 -20.11 -11.33
CA ASP A 323 -1.07 -20.28 -12.14
C ASP A 323 -2.20 -20.78 -11.25
N TYR A 324 -3.33 -20.05 -11.23
CA TYR A 324 -4.53 -20.45 -10.53
C TYR A 324 -5.77 -19.95 -11.28
N GLN A 325 -6.80 -20.77 -11.27
CA GLN A 325 -8.07 -20.45 -11.88
C GLN A 325 -8.96 -19.74 -10.86
N GLN A 326 -9.38 -18.52 -11.18
CA GLN A 326 -10.25 -17.73 -10.31
C GLN A 326 -11.72 -18.14 -10.46
N TRP A 327 -12.14 -18.43 -11.69
CA TRP A 327 -13.47 -18.86 -12.04
C TRP A 327 -13.36 -20.05 -12.98
N ASP A 328 -14.16 -21.06 -12.75
CA ASP A 328 -14.25 -22.21 -13.64
C ASP A 328 -15.31 -22.02 -14.76
N ALA A 329 -15.60 -23.08 -15.52
CA ALA A 329 -16.56 -23.01 -16.62
C ALA A 329 -18.00 -22.84 -16.12
N GLU A 330 -18.32 -23.36 -14.93
CA GLU A 330 -19.66 -23.25 -14.33
C GLU A 330 -19.88 -21.82 -13.80
N ASP A 331 -18.87 -21.23 -13.20
CA ASP A 331 -18.87 -19.83 -12.77
C ASP A 331 -19.11 -18.87 -13.95
N ILE A 332 -18.44 -19.12 -15.07
CA ILE A 332 -18.59 -18.30 -16.29
C ILE A 332 -20.00 -18.48 -16.85
N ALA A 333 -20.51 -19.73 -16.92
CA ALA A 333 -21.85 -19.99 -17.41
C ALA A 333 -22.93 -19.34 -16.51
N LEU A 334 -22.75 -19.36 -15.19
CA LEU A 334 -23.63 -18.66 -14.25
C LEU A 334 -23.62 -17.14 -14.49
N ALA A 335 -22.44 -16.57 -14.72
CA ALA A 335 -22.32 -15.15 -15.01
C ALA A 335 -22.98 -14.75 -16.32
N ASP A 336 -22.77 -15.51 -17.39
CA ASP A 336 -23.39 -15.29 -18.70
C ASP A 336 -24.92 -15.42 -18.60
N HIS A 337 -25.41 -16.46 -17.94
CA HIS A 337 -26.84 -16.65 -17.72
C HIS A 337 -27.46 -15.48 -16.91
N SER A 338 -26.78 -15.05 -15.84
CA SER A 338 -27.23 -13.93 -15.01
C SER A 338 -27.23 -12.61 -15.78
N SER A 339 -26.26 -12.39 -16.67
CA SER A 339 -26.19 -11.17 -17.48
C SER A 339 -27.24 -11.12 -18.59
N GLU A 340 -27.63 -12.26 -19.14
CA GLU A 340 -28.59 -12.36 -20.25
C GLU A 340 -30.06 -12.38 -19.77
N ASN A 341 -30.32 -13.00 -18.61
CA ASN A 341 -31.69 -13.31 -18.18
C ASN A 341 -32.17 -12.51 -16.96
N ALA A 342 -31.30 -11.80 -16.25
CA ALA A 342 -31.68 -10.95 -15.13
C ALA A 342 -31.60 -9.47 -15.51
N GLU A 343 -32.47 -8.66 -14.91
CA GLU A 343 -32.45 -7.20 -15.07
C GLU A 343 -31.12 -6.62 -14.52
N SER A 344 -30.72 -5.48 -15.08
CA SER A 344 -29.41 -4.88 -14.73
C SER A 344 -29.24 -4.48 -13.26
N ASP A 345 -30.36 -4.18 -12.59
CA ASP A 345 -30.45 -3.82 -11.17
C ASP A 345 -30.96 -4.95 -10.27
N ALA A 346 -31.16 -6.17 -10.83
CA ALA A 346 -31.60 -7.32 -10.08
C ALA A 346 -30.68 -7.61 -8.89
N LEU A 347 -31.27 -7.90 -7.73
CA LEU A 347 -30.57 -8.25 -6.50
C LEU A 347 -30.54 -9.78 -6.34
N PHE A 348 -29.32 -10.30 -6.19
CA PHE A 348 -29.06 -11.71 -5.99
C PHE A 348 -28.70 -12.00 -4.53
N LEU A 349 -29.26 -13.07 -3.98
CA LEU A 349 -28.76 -13.70 -2.76
C LEU A 349 -27.64 -14.69 -3.18
N THR A 350 -26.42 -14.46 -2.70
CA THR A 350 -25.23 -15.27 -2.95
C THR A 350 -24.49 -15.50 -1.64
N SER A 351 -23.39 -16.25 -1.65
CA SER A 351 -22.46 -16.22 -0.53
C SER A 351 -21.89 -14.79 -0.32
N ASP A 352 -21.40 -14.49 0.89
CA ASP A 352 -20.81 -13.20 1.23
C ASP A 352 -19.40 -13.00 0.64
N SER A 353 -19.28 -13.14 -0.67
CA SER A 353 -18.04 -12.94 -1.40
C SER A 353 -18.24 -11.91 -2.50
N HIS A 354 -17.33 -10.93 -2.58
CA HIS A 354 -17.26 -9.99 -3.69
C HIS A 354 -16.68 -10.62 -4.97
N LEU A 355 -16.23 -11.88 -4.90
CA LEU A 355 -15.72 -12.66 -6.02
C LEU A 355 -16.77 -13.62 -6.60
N THR A 356 -18.06 -13.52 -6.19
CA THR A 356 -19.09 -14.33 -6.84
C THR A 356 -19.19 -13.98 -8.34
N PRO A 357 -19.38 -14.96 -9.23
CA PRO A 357 -19.50 -14.73 -10.67
C PRO A 357 -20.59 -13.72 -11.02
N VAL A 358 -21.70 -13.75 -10.30
CA VAL A 358 -22.85 -12.85 -10.44
C VAL A 358 -22.45 -11.39 -10.26
N PHE A 359 -21.64 -11.08 -9.25
CA PHE A 359 -21.17 -9.72 -8.99
C PHE A 359 -19.97 -9.36 -9.86
N ALA A 360 -18.93 -10.23 -9.85
CA ALA A 360 -17.64 -9.90 -10.45
C ALA A 360 -17.64 -9.93 -11.97
N LEU A 361 -18.40 -10.83 -12.59
CA LEU A 361 -18.45 -11.04 -14.05
C LEU A 361 -19.75 -10.51 -14.67
N ALA A 362 -20.92 -10.83 -14.09
CA ALA A 362 -22.20 -10.40 -14.62
C ALA A 362 -22.58 -8.96 -14.23
N GLY A 363 -21.89 -8.36 -13.24
CA GLY A 363 -22.15 -6.99 -12.80
C GLY A 363 -23.54 -6.80 -12.16
N ARG A 364 -24.09 -7.83 -11.56
CA ARG A 364 -25.38 -7.78 -10.84
C ARG A 364 -25.15 -7.41 -9.37
N ARG A 365 -26.20 -6.90 -8.72
CA ARG A 365 -26.14 -6.57 -7.30
C ARG A 365 -26.25 -7.84 -6.45
N ILE A 366 -25.58 -7.86 -5.31
CA ILE A 366 -25.67 -8.90 -4.28
C ILE A 366 -26.07 -8.29 -2.94
N VAL A 367 -26.67 -9.08 -2.05
CA VAL A 367 -27.16 -8.59 -0.74
C VAL A 367 -26.01 -8.06 0.09
N CYS A 368 -24.92 -8.83 0.22
CA CYS A 368 -23.71 -8.40 0.89
C CYS A 368 -22.50 -9.03 0.25
N GLY A 369 -21.42 -8.26 0.14
CA GLY A 369 -20.11 -8.76 -0.26
C GLY A 369 -19.33 -9.33 0.91
N SER A 370 -18.00 -9.43 0.78
CA SER A 370 -17.12 -9.90 1.85
C SER A 370 -17.23 -9.02 3.09
N ALA A 371 -17.74 -9.58 4.18
CA ALA A 371 -17.90 -8.91 5.47
C ALA A 371 -16.63 -8.25 5.98
N SER A 372 -15.47 -8.90 5.80
CA SER A 372 -14.19 -8.33 6.21
C SER A 372 -13.82 -7.07 5.41
N TRP A 373 -14.14 -7.03 4.12
CA TRP A 373 -13.87 -5.85 3.29
C TRP A 373 -14.80 -4.70 3.62
N VAL A 374 -16.10 -5.00 3.83
CA VAL A 374 -17.10 -4.00 4.27
C VAL A 374 -16.67 -3.42 5.61
N TYR A 375 -16.30 -4.26 6.58
CA TYR A 375 -15.79 -3.85 7.89
C TYR A 375 -14.53 -2.97 7.78
N PHE A 376 -13.55 -3.35 6.95
CA PHE A 376 -12.31 -2.58 6.78
C PHE A 376 -12.52 -1.23 6.12
N HIS A 377 -13.64 -1.04 5.42
CA HIS A 377 -14.07 0.26 4.91
C HIS A 377 -14.94 1.06 5.91
N GLY A 378 -15.16 0.53 7.12
CA GLY A 378 -15.93 1.19 8.16
C GLY A 378 -17.44 1.23 7.89
N MET A 379 -17.95 0.30 7.08
CA MET A 379 -19.37 0.18 6.76
C MET A 379 -20.03 -0.91 7.61
N GLU A 380 -21.27 -0.67 8.04
CA GLU A 380 -22.09 -1.68 8.72
C GLU A 380 -22.53 -2.77 7.72
N TYR A 381 -22.65 -4.00 8.21
CA TYR A 381 -23.02 -5.16 7.38
C TYR A 381 -23.74 -6.26 8.19
N ALA A 382 -23.88 -6.08 9.49
CA ALA A 382 -24.40 -7.13 10.37
C ALA A 382 -25.86 -7.49 10.04
N ALA A 383 -26.67 -6.50 9.65
CA ALA A 383 -28.06 -6.72 9.26
C ALA A 383 -28.17 -7.53 7.96
N GLU A 384 -27.34 -7.20 6.97
CA GLU A 384 -27.27 -7.91 5.70
C GLU A 384 -26.81 -9.36 5.89
N GLN A 385 -25.80 -9.60 6.72
CA GLN A 385 -25.33 -10.95 7.01
C GLN A 385 -26.38 -11.80 7.74
N ALA A 386 -27.06 -11.21 8.75
CA ALA A 386 -28.13 -11.91 9.47
C ALA A 386 -29.30 -12.25 8.53
N ALA A 387 -29.64 -11.32 7.64
CA ALA A 387 -30.69 -11.55 6.64
C ALA A 387 -30.30 -12.64 5.64
N MET A 388 -29.06 -12.63 5.15
CA MET A 388 -28.56 -13.68 4.24
C MET A 388 -28.62 -15.07 4.90
N GLN A 389 -28.17 -15.17 6.17
CA GLN A 389 -28.27 -16.41 6.92
C GLN A 389 -29.72 -16.88 7.06
N ALA A 390 -30.61 -15.99 7.45
CA ALA A 390 -32.03 -16.32 7.59
C ALA A 390 -32.68 -16.77 6.27
N MET A 391 -32.37 -16.08 5.15
CA MET A 391 -32.88 -16.41 3.83
C MET A 391 -32.38 -17.77 3.29
N TYR A 392 -31.19 -18.22 3.71
CA TYR A 392 -30.68 -19.55 3.33
C TYR A 392 -31.12 -20.67 4.26
N GLU A 393 -31.09 -20.46 5.59
CA GLU A 393 -31.34 -21.50 6.59
C GLU A 393 -32.82 -21.65 6.96
N ALA A 394 -33.62 -20.61 6.75
CA ALA A 394 -35.06 -20.61 7.01
C ALA A 394 -35.76 -19.72 5.97
N PRO A 395 -35.80 -20.14 4.70
CA PRO A 395 -36.32 -19.33 3.60
C PRO A 395 -37.79 -18.95 3.83
N ASP A 396 -38.09 -17.67 3.71
CA ASP A 396 -39.41 -17.09 3.80
C ASP A 396 -39.62 -16.06 2.69
N GLU A 397 -40.69 -16.23 1.91
CA GLU A 397 -41.02 -15.35 0.80
C GLU A 397 -41.11 -13.89 1.18
N ALA A 398 -41.71 -13.61 2.35
CA ALA A 398 -41.89 -12.25 2.83
C ALA A 398 -40.52 -11.58 3.14
N THR A 399 -39.57 -12.34 3.64
CA THR A 399 -38.20 -11.84 3.89
C THR A 399 -37.47 -11.57 2.57
N LEU A 400 -37.57 -12.47 1.60
CA LEU A 400 -36.98 -12.27 0.27
C LEU A 400 -37.56 -11.04 -0.44
N GLU A 401 -38.90 -10.86 -0.38
CA GLU A 401 -39.57 -9.68 -0.94
C GLU A 401 -39.17 -8.39 -0.19
N GLN A 402 -39.07 -8.43 1.14
CA GLN A 402 -38.66 -7.28 1.94
C GLN A 402 -37.26 -6.78 1.55
N TRP A 403 -36.36 -7.70 1.25
CA TRP A 403 -35.00 -7.37 0.79
C TRP A 403 -34.92 -7.11 -0.71
N GLY A 404 -35.97 -7.38 -1.48
CA GLY A 404 -36.03 -7.21 -2.92
C GLY A 404 -35.16 -8.23 -3.67
N VAL A 405 -34.95 -9.41 -3.08
CA VAL A 405 -34.19 -10.49 -3.70
C VAL A 405 -35.00 -11.12 -4.83
N GLY A 406 -34.48 -11.02 -6.06
CA GLY A 406 -35.11 -11.61 -7.24
C GLY A 406 -34.58 -13.00 -7.58
N TYR A 407 -33.36 -13.29 -7.20
CA TYR A 407 -32.64 -14.53 -7.56
C TYR A 407 -31.86 -15.06 -6.36
N VAL A 408 -31.83 -16.39 -6.21
CA VAL A 408 -31.05 -17.09 -5.19
C VAL A 408 -30.05 -18.01 -5.89
N VAL A 409 -28.78 -17.92 -5.49
CA VAL A 409 -27.72 -18.78 -6.02
C VAL A 409 -27.37 -19.83 -4.97
N PHE A 410 -27.32 -21.08 -5.37
CA PHE A 410 -26.81 -22.20 -4.59
C PHE A 410 -25.54 -22.73 -5.24
N ASP A 411 -24.44 -22.55 -4.57
CA ASP A 411 -23.11 -23.04 -4.98
C ASP A 411 -22.36 -23.68 -3.81
N GLY A 412 -21.20 -24.23 -4.10
CA GLY A 412 -20.37 -24.87 -3.07
C GLY A 412 -19.97 -23.95 -1.93
N SER A 413 -19.90 -22.64 -2.14
CA SER A 413 -19.55 -21.65 -1.11
C SER A 413 -20.74 -21.37 -0.16
N VAL A 414 -21.97 -21.41 -0.70
CA VAL A 414 -23.20 -21.30 0.08
C VAL A 414 -23.36 -22.51 0.99
N PHE A 415 -23.27 -23.73 0.43
CA PHE A 415 -23.37 -24.97 1.21
C PHE A 415 -22.24 -25.15 2.23
N ALA A 416 -21.07 -24.59 1.98
CA ALA A 416 -19.97 -24.61 2.96
C ALA A 416 -20.20 -23.68 4.17
N LYS A 417 -21.07 -22.69 4.02
CA LYS A 417 -21.26 -21.63 5.01
C LYS A 417 -22.61 -21.67 5.72
N TYR A 418 -23.67 -22.01 5.02
CA TYR A 418 -25.03 -22.01 5.50
C TYR A 418 -25.62 -23.43 5.50
N ASP A 419 -26.50 -23.70 6.46
CA ASP A 419 -27.29 -24.94 6.48
C ASP A 419 -28.50 -24.75 5.53
N ALA A 420 -28.20 -24.75 4.24
CA ALA A 420 -29.15 -24.51 3.18
C ALA A 420 -29.57 -25.83 2.56
N ASP A 421 -30.71 -26.39 3.02
CA ASP A 421 -31.34 -27.61 2.48
C ASP A 421 -32.24 -27.34 1.27
#